data_42b647a981b6c67ac0a32517e8e60c2e
#
_entry.id   42b647a981b6c67ac0a32517e8e60c2e
#
_cell.length_a   1.000
_cell.length_b   1.000
_cell.length_c   1.000
_cell.angle_alpha   90.00
_cell.angle_beta   90.00
_cell.angle_gamma   90.00
#
_symmetry.space_group_name_H-M   'P 1'
#
loop_
_entity.id
_entity.type
_entity.pdbx_description
1 polymer ?
#
loop_
_entity_poly.entity_id
_entity_poly.type
_entity_poly.pdbx_seq_one_letter_code
_entity_poly.pdbx_strand_id
1 'polypeptide(L)'
;LIHQNQLFKVKQHCDDAKISGAVIHCAGALNSRVDLPNQGHWFEPAIVTGLNPDMPIVQEEVFGPVLAVLPFKDEAHALELANNSRYGLSTYLWTSHIARAHRLARSFQSGMVWVNTEISRNLSTPFGGMKDSGIGRDGGDWSFDFYMETRNVCIALDAHSIPKIGTQSTKK
;
A
#
# COMPACT_ATOMS: atom_id res chain seq x y z
N LEU A 1 -21.18 2.02 -4.07
CA LEU A 1 -20.41 0.77 -3.91
C LEU A 1 -20.86 -0.27 -4.94
N ILE A 2 -20.01 -1.27 -5.20
CA ILE A 2 -20.22 -2.18 -6.34
C ILE A 2 -21.34 -3.20 -6.12
N HIS A 3 -21.55 -3.68 -4.89
CA HIS A 3 -22.59 -4.66 -4.58
C HIS A 3 -23.03 -4.60 -3.11
N GLN A 4 -24.14 -5.28 -2.80
CA GLN A 4 -24.80 -5.27 -1.49
C GLN A 4 -23.88 -5.75 -0.35
N ASN A 5 -23.07 -6.80 -0.57
CA ASN A 5 -22.21 -7.34 0.47
C ASN A 5 -21.11 -6.33 0.84
N GLN A 6 -20.62 -5.55 -0.13
CA GLN A 6 -19.64 -4.49 0.16
C GLN A 6 -20.28 -3.35 0.94
N LEU A 7 -21.50 -2.96 0.61
CA LEU A 7 -22.24 -1.98 1.39
C LEU A 7 -22.46 -2.45 2.84
N PHE A 8 -22.81 -3.71 3.02
CA PHE A 8 -22.98 -4.32 4.35
C PHE A 8 -21.66 -4.29 5.14
N LYS A 9 -20.54 -4.74 4.53
CA LYS A 9 -19.20 -4.70 5.15
C LYS A 9 -18.83 -3.29 5.62
N VAL A 10 -18.99 -2.28 4.77
CA VAL A 10 -18.66 -0.89 5.11
C VAL A 10 -19.50 -0.38 6.27
N LYS A 11 -20.81 -0.66 6.25
CA LYS A 11 -21.71 -0.29 7.35
C LYS A 11 -21.30 -0.96 8.65
N GLN A 12 -21.01 -2.26 8.62
CA GLN A 12 -20.60 -3.02 9.80
C GLN A 12 -19.33 -2.44 10.42
N HIS A 13 -18.29 -2.13 9.65
CA HIS A 13 -17.09 -1.48 10.18
C HIS A 13 -17.40 -0.14 10.87
N CYS A 14 -18.30 0.66 10.31
CA CYS A 14 -18.71 1.92 10.92
C CYS A 14 -19.51 1.71 12.20
N ASP A 15 -20.44 0.77 12.20
CA ASP A 15 -21.29 0.46 13.37
C ASP A 15 -20.45 -0.11 14.52
N ASP A 16 -19.54 -1.03 14.23
CA ASP A 16 -18.62 -1.61 15.22
C ASP A 16 -17.68 -0.55 15.82
N ALA A 17 -17.16 0.35 14.99
CA ALA A 17 -16.36 1.47 15.44
C ALA A 17 -17.16 2.40 16.38
N LYS A 18 -18.41 2.70 16.02
CA LYS A 18 -19.31 3.52 16.83
C LYS A 18 -19.64 2.87 18.17
N ILE A 19 -19.91 1.57 18.18
CA ILE A 19 -20.13 0.79 19.41
C ILE A 19 -18.88 0.86 20.32
N SER A 20 -17.70 0.86 19.72
CA SER A 20 -16.41 0.97 20.42
C SER A 20 -16.04 2.41 20.83
N GLY A 21 -16.95 3.38 20.65
CA GLY A 21 -16.80 4.77 21.12
C GLY A 21 -16.24 5.73 20.06
N ALA A 22 -16.04 5.32 18.81
CA ALA A 22 -15.64 6.22 17.74
C ALA A 22 -16.77 7.17 17.33
N VAL A 23 -16.40 8.32 16.78
CA VAL A 23 -17.34 9.32 16.26
C VAL A 23 -17.30 9.29 14.74
N ILE A 24 -18.49 9.15 14.13
CA ILE A 24 -18.65 9.14 12.68
C ILE A 24 -19.23 10.47 12.23
N HIS A 25 -18.49 11.14 11.34
CA HIS A 25 -18.87 12.41 10.73
C HIS A 25 -19.23 12.13 9.27
N CYS A 26 -20.52 12.29 8.94
CA CYS A 26 -21.01 12.18 7.56
C CYS A 26 -21.28 13.58 6.98
N ALA A 27 -21.13 13.72 5.69
CA ALA A 27 -21.33 14.99 5.01
C ALA A 27 -22.82 15.44 4.95
N GLY A 28 -23.77 14.57 5.31
CA GLY A 28 -25.21 14.84 5.24
C GLY A 28 -25.77 14.92 3.82
N ALA A 29 -24.94 14.66 2.82
CA ALA A 29 -25.27 14.92 1.42
C ALA A 29 -26.29 13.92 0.83
N LEU A 30 -26.33 12.70 1.32
CA LEU A 30 -27.29 11.70 0.82
C LEU A 30 -28.71 11.96 1.30
N ASN A 31 -28.87 12.45 2.53
CA ASN A 31 -30.17 12.76 3.11
C ASN A 31 -30.85 13.97 2.46
N SER A 32 -30.09 14.83 1.78
CA SER A 32 -30.57 16.01 1.09
C SER A 32 -30.79 15.83 -0.43
N ARG A 33 -30.35 14.69 -1.00
CA ARG A 33 -30.54 14.39 -2.43
C ARG A 33 -31.81 13.57 -2.62
N VAL A 34 -32.83 14.23 -3.11
CA VAL A 34 -34.14 13.63 -3.47
C VAL A 34 -34.06 12.74 -4.70
N ASP A 35 -32.96 12.82 -5.50
CA ASP A 35 -32.85 12.23 -6.84
C ASP A 35 -31.89 11.04 -6.94
N LEU A 36 -31.55 10.38 -5.83
CA LEU A 36 -30.77 9.15 -5.92
C LEU A 36 -31.59 8.04 -6.61
N PRO A 37 -31.03 7.35 -7.61
CA PRO A 37 -31.68 6.21 -8.20
C PRO A 37 -32.06 5.17 -7.13
N ASN A 38 -33.28 4.63 -7.25
CA ASN A 38 -33.78 3.59 -6.34
C ASN A 38 -32.97 2.29 -6.40
N GLN A 39 -32.14 2.14 -7.45
CA GLN A 39 -31.24 1.02 -7.64
C GLN A 39 -29.80 1.49 -7.40
N GLY A 40 -29.07 0.78 -6.55
CA GLY A 40 -27.67 1.06 -6.25
C GLY A 40 -27.31 0.82 -4.80
N HIS A 41 -26.01 0.82 -4.53
CA HIS A 41 -25.46 0.57 -3.19
C HIS A 41 -24.79 1.86 -2.69
N TRP A 42 -25.62 2.75 -2.16
CA TRP A 42 -25.23 4.10 -1.75
C TRP A 42 -24.69 4.09 -0.32
N PHE A 43 -23.53 4.70 -0.14
CA PHE A 43 -22.94 4.96 1.17
C PHE A 43 -22.40 6.39 1.19
N GLU A 44 -22.73 7.12 2.22
CA GLU A 44 -22.28 8.49 2.39
C GLU A 44 -20.82 8.54 2.82
N PRO A 45 -19.96 9.37 2.18
CA PRO A 45 -18.59 9.53 2.64
C PRO A 45 -18.53 9.91 4.12
N ALA A 46 -17.70 9.21 4.87
CA ALA A 46 -17.59 9.36 6.31
C ALA A 46 -16.14 9.55 6.77
N ILE A 47 -15.96 10.42 7.76
CA ILE A 47 -14.71 10.56 8.52
C ILE A 47 -14.96 9.98 9.90
N VAL A 48 -14.06 9.11 10.35
CA VAL A 48 -14.16 8.45 11.65
C VAL A 48 -13.01 8.90 12.54
N THR A 49 -13.34 9.41 13.72
CA THR A 49 -12.39 9.93 14.71
C THR A 49 -12.59 9.25 16.06
N GLY A 50 -11.71 9.53 17.04
CA GLY A 50 -11.78 8.87 18.35
C GLY A 50 -11.39 7.40 18.31
N LEU A 51 -10.56 7.03 17.34
CA LEU A 51 -10.14 5.66 17.09
C LEU A 51 -8.99 5.24 17.98
N ASN A 52 -9.01 3.97 18.39
CA ASN A 52 -7.83 3.27 18.87
C ASN A 52 -7.12 2.63 17.66
N PRO A 53 -5.78 2.66 17.59
CA PRO A 53 -5.02 2.05 16.50
C PRO A 53 -5.31 0.58 16.22
N ASP A 54 -5.75 -0.19 17.23
CA ASP A 54 -6.01 -1.62 17.11
C ASP A 54 -7.45 -1.96 16.67
N MET A 55 -8.30 -0.96 16.46
CA MET A 55 -9.67 -1.20 15.98
C MET A 55 -9.68 -1.80 14.57
N PRO A 56 -10.60 -2.73 14.27
CA PRO A 56 -10.70 -3.34 12.93
C PRO A 56 -10.83 -2.32 11.80
N ILE A 57 -11.54 -1.22 12.00
CA ILE A 57 -11.69 -0.14 10.99
C ILE A 57 -10.36 0.56 10.66
N VAL A 58 -9.34 0.46 11.54
CA VAL A 58 -7.98 0.97 11.32
C VAL A 58 -7.08 -0.10 10.72
N GLN A 59 -7.24 -1.35 11.17
CA GLN A 59 -6.34 -2.46 10.83
C GLN A 59 -6.76 -3.22 9.57
N GLU A 60 -8.02 -3.12 9.16
CA GLU A 60 -8.55 -3.82 7.99
C GLU A 60 -8.89 -2.86 6.86
N GLU A 61 -8.81 -3.35 5.62
CA GLU A 61 -9.23 -2.60 4.45
C GLU A 61 -10.77 -2.58 4.36
N VAL A 62 -11.37 -1.45 4.69
CA VAL A 62 -12.84 -1.25 4.64
C VAL A 62 -13.34 -1.30 3.19
N PHE A 63 -12.55 -0.83 2.24
CA PHE A 63 -12.83 -0.75 0.82
C PHE A 63 -14.13 0.02 0.50
N GLY A 64 -14.24 1.21 1.09
CA GLY A 64 -15.39 2.12 0.96
C GLY A 64 -15.00 3.58 1.22
N PRO A 65 -15.93 4.53 1.03
CA PRO A 65 -15.67 5.95 1.23
C PRO A 65 -15.63 6.32 2.72
N VAL A 66 -14.73 5.70 3.46
CA VAL A 66 -14.53 5.90 4.89
C VAL A 66 -13.08 6.25 5.16
N LEU A 67 -12.84 7.36 5.86
CA LEU A 67 -11.52 7.82 6.26
C LEU A 67 -11.37 7.70 7.78
N ALA A 68 -10.48 6.82 8.23
CA ALA A 68 -10.07 6.73 9.62
C ALA A 68 -9.01 7.79 9.93
N VAL A 69 -9.22 8.60 10.96
CA VAL A 69 -8.33 9.69 11.36
C VAL A 69 -7.84 9.45 12.78
N LEU A 70 -6.51 9.34 12.92
CA LEU A 70 -5.84 9.17 14.20
C LEU A 70 -4.93 10.38 14.47
N PRO A 71 -5.02 11.00 15.64
CA PRO A 71 -4.07 12.03 16.05
C PRO A 71 -2.75 11.39 16.47
N PHE A 72 -1.65 12.11 16.25
CA PHE A 72 -0.34 11.71 16.74
C PHE A 72 0.29 12.82 17.59
N LYS A 73 1.22 12.44 18.48
CA LYS A 73 1.87 13.36 19.43
C LYS A 73 3.10 14.01 18.84
N ASP A 74 3.91 13.21 18.15
CA ASP A 74 5.19 13.59 17.58
C ASP A 74 5.51 12.72 16.36
N GLU A 75 6.66 12.96 15.74
CA GLU A 75 7.12 12.26 14.54
C GLU A 75 7.31 10.75 14.77
N ALA A 76 7.81 10.36 15.95
CA ALA A 76 8.01 8.94 16.28
C ALA A 76 6.68 8.20 16.39
N HIS A 77 5.72 8.80 17.08
CA HIS A 77 4.36 8.25 17.19
C HIS A 77 3.61 8.21 15.84
N ALA A 78 3.81 9.23 14.98
CA ALA A 78 3.23 9.20 13.64
C ALA A 78 3.78 8.04 12.80
N LEU A 79 5.09 7.79 12.89
CA LEU A 79 5.75 6.67 12.20
C LEU A 79 5.29 5.31 12.75
N GLU A 80 5.17 5.20 14.07
CA GLU A 80 4.64 4.00 14.74
C GLU A 80 3.23 3.67 14.23
N LEU A 81 2.31 4.64 14.28
CA LEU A 81 0.94 4.48 13.79
C LEU A 81 0.90 4.10 12.30
N ALA A 82 1.69 4.76 11.47
CA ALA A 82 1.74 4.49 10.02
C ALA A 82 2.27 3.08 9.70
N ASN A 83 3.18 2.56 10.52
CA ASN A 83 3.75 1.22 10.36
C ASN A 83 2.96 0.13 11.09
N ASN A 84 2.07 0.47 12.02
CA ASN A 84 1.23 -0.45 12.76
C ASN A 84 0.05 -0.94 11.91
N SER A 85 0.36 -1.63 10.82
CA SER A 85 -0.61 -2.27 9.94
C SER A 85 0.04 -3.48 9.26
N ARG A 86 -0.77 -4.49 8.97
CA ARG A 86 -0.35 -5.63 8.14
C ARG A 86 -0.16 -5.25 6.67
N TYR A 87 -0.63 -4.10 6.25
CA TYR A 87 -0.52 -3.59 4.89
C TYR A 87 0.64 -2.60 4.72
N GLY A 88 1.08 -2.41 3.49
CA GLY A 88 2.17 -1.50 3.17
C GLY A 88 2.25 -1.20 1.67
N LEU A 89 1.14 -0.77 1.05
CA LEU A 89 1.16 -0.40 -0.36
C LEU A 89 1.76 0.99 -0.55
N SER A 90 1.16 2.01 0.05
CA SER A 90 1.54 3.40 -0.18
C SER A 90 1.43 4.25 1.08
N THR A 91 2.28 5.28 1.14
CA THR A 91 2.25 6.33 2.15
C THR A 91 2.29 7.69 1.48
N TYR A 92 1.49 8.63 1.96
CA TYR A 92 1.52 10.04 1.57
C TYR A 92 1.99 10.87 2.75
N LEU A 93 3.13 11.55 2.58
CA LEU A 93 3.73 12.40 3.60
C LEU A 93 3.66 13.87 3.20
N TRP A 94 3.07 14.69 4.03
CA TRP A 94 3.02 16.14 3.83
C TRP A 94 3.89 16.85 4.84
N THR A 95 4.94 17.53 4.39
CA THR A 95 5.86 18.28 5.26
C THR A 95 6.63 19.35 4.47
N SER A 96 6.86 20.49 5.10
CA SER A 96 7.73 21.54 4.55
C SER A 96 9.21 21.31 4.86
N HIS A 97 9.55 20.33 5.72
CA HIS A 97 10.92 20.07 6.17
C HIS A 97 11.58 18.96 5.35
N ILE A 98 12.47 19.30 4.46
CA ILE A 98 13.15 18.33 3.57
C ILE A 98 13.91 17.24 4.32
N ALA A 99 14.59 17.56 5.41
CA ALA A 99 15.31 16.56 6.23
C ALA A 99 14.34 15.55 6.87
N ARG A 100 13.15 15.99 7.31
CA ARG A 100 12.08 15.11 7.79
C ARG A 100 11.55 14.22 6.68
N ALA A 101 11.32 14.79 5.50
CA ALA A 101 10.85 14.03 4.34
C ALA A 101 11.77 12.85 4.03
N HIS A 102 13.08 13.09 3.93
CA HIS A 102 14.05 12.02 3.68
C HIS A 102 14.15 11.00 4.80
N ARG A 103 14.11 11.43 6.05
CA ARG A 103 14.20 10.53 7.21
C ARG A 103 12.97 9.61 7.27
N LEU A 104 11.77 10.17 7.21
CA LEU A 104 10.53 9.40 7.30
C LEU A 104 10.31 8.51 6.08
N ALA A 105 10.62 8.98 4.87
CA ALA A 105 10.48 8.17 3.67
C ALA A 105 11.27 6.85 3.72
N ARG A 106 12.43 6.84 4.41
CA ARG A 106 13.22 5.61 4.62
C ARG A 106 12.67 4.70 5.71
N SER A 107 11.83 5.21 6.58
CA SER A 107 11.34 4.51 7.78
C SER A 107 9.92 3.95 7.61
N PHE A 108 9.17 4.42 6.63
CA PHE A 108 7.86 3.86 6.31
C PHE A 108 7.99 2.45 5.71
N GLN A 109 7.16 1.54 6.20
CA GLN A 109 7.08 0.16 5.72
C GLN A 109 6.03 0.05 4.60
N SER A 110 6.18 0.85 3.56
CA SER A 110 5.33 0.84 2.38
C SER A 110 6.17 0.84 1.11
N GLY A 111 5.66 0.20 0.08
CA GLY A 111 6.37 0.07 -1.20
C GLY A 111 6.47 1.37 -1.98
N MET A 112 5.52 2.29 -1.75
CA MET A 112 5.50 3.62 -2.36
C MET A 112 5.41 4.68 -1.27
N VAL A 113 6.24 5.73 -1.39
CA VAL A 113 6.15 6.92 -0.54
C VAL A 113 6.11 8.16 -1.43
N TRP A 114 5.03 8.92 -1.34
CA TRP A 114 4.91 10.22 -1.98
C TRP A 114 5.05 11.33 -0.96
N VAL A 115 5.82 12.35 -1.30
CA VAL A 115 6.04 13.50 -0.43
C VAL A 115 5.50 14.76 -1.10
N ASN A 116 4.55 15.42 -0.45
CA ASN A 116 3.88 16.65 -0.92
C ASN A 116 3.24 16.51 -2.31
N THR A 117 2.85 15.30 -2.68
CA THR A 117 2.17 14.98 -3.94
C THR A 117 1.32 13.74 -3.79
N GLU A 118 0.40 13.52 -4.70
CA GLU A 118 -0.48 12.36 -4.76
C GLU A 118 -0.36 11.69 -6.13
N ILE A 119 -0.31 10.36 -6.12
CA ILE A 119 -0.44 9.51 -7.33
C ILE A 119 0.48 9.93 -8.50
N SER A 120 1.54 10.70 -8.24
CA SER A 120 2.55 11.00 -9.26
C SER A 120 3.32 9.72 -9.54
N ARG A 121 3.06 9.09 -10.68
CA ARG A 121 3.63 7.79 -11.06
C ARG A 121 4.36 7.89 -12.39
N ASN A 122 5.60 7.42 -12.40
CA ASN A 122 6.32 7.08 -13.61
C ASN A 122 6.27 5.56 -13.80
N LEU A 123 5.77 5.08 -14.94
CA LEU A 123 5.57 3.66 -15.21
C LEU A 123 6.88 2.86 -15.30
N SER A 124 8.01 3.52 -15.49
CA SER A 124 9.33 2.87 -15.49
C SER A 124 9.95 2.73 -14.10
N THR A 125 9.30 3.27 -13.04
CA THR A 125 9.77 3.12 -11.66
C THR A 125 9.07 1.96 -10.96
N PRO A 126 9.71 1.31 -9.96
CA PRO A 126 9.14 0.16 -9.28
C PRO A 126 7.87 0.55 -8.51
N PHE A 127 6.83 -0.24 -8.69
CA PHE A 127 5.56 -0.13 -7.97
C PHE A 127 5.19 -1.48 -7.35
N GLY A 128 4.78 -1.48 -6.10
CA GLY A 128 4.29 -2.68 -5.41
C GLY A 128 4.26 -2.49 -3.91
N GLY A 129 3.58 -3.41 -3.24
CA GLY A 129 3.39 -3.39 -1.79
C GLY A 129 4.53 -4.02 -1.00
N MET A 130 4.52 -3.75 0.29
CA MET A 130 5.22 -4.50 1.32
C MET A 130 4.20 -5.24 2.18
N LYS A 131 4.66 -6.14 3.03
CA LYS A 131 3.82 -6.94 3.93
C LYS A 131 2.70 -7.65 3.15
N ASP A 132 1.48 -7.66 3.64
CA ASP A 132 0.33 -8.30 2.99
C ASP A 132 -0.20 -7.56 1.75
N SER A 133 0.31 -6.37 1.47
CA SER A 133 -0.07 -5.62 0.26
C SER A 133 0.56 -6.16 -1.03
N GLY A 134 1.49 -7.10 -0.95
CA GLY A 134 2.00 -7.81 -2.11
C GLY A 134 3.48 -8.13 -2.08
N ILE A 135 3.90 -8.91 -3.06
CA ILE A 135 5.28 -9.31 -3.33
C ILE A 135 5.70 -8.84 -4.72
N GLY A 136 7.01 -8.70 -4.93
CA GLY A 136 7.55 -8.25 -6.21
C GLY A 136 7.33 -6.75 -6.48
N ARG A 137 7.76 -6.34 -7.65
CA ARG A 137 7.58 -4.96 -8.14
C ARG A 137 7.20 -4.99 -9.61
N ASP A 138 6.24 -4.12 -9.97
CA ASP A 138 5.87 -3.83 -11.34
C ASP A 138 6.54 -2.52 -11.77
N GLY A 139 6.80 -2.37 -13.07
CA GLY A 139 7.38 -1.16 -13.67
C GLY A 139 8.82 -1.33 -14.16
N GLY A 140 9.09 -0.94 -15.39
CA GLY A 140 10.42 -1.03 -16.01
C GLY A 140 11.02 -2.43 -15.94
N ASP A 141 12.31 -2.51 -15.61
CA ASP A 141 13.07 -3.76 -15.55
C ASP A 141 12.59 -4.70 -14.43
N TRP A 142 12.00 -4.16 -13.34
CA TRP A 142 11.46 -4.98 -12.24
C TRP A 142 10.30 -5.89 -12.67
N SER A 143 9.52 -5.49 -13.69
CA SER A 143 8.50 -6.37 -14.26
C SER A 143 9.13 -7.59 -14.92
N PHE A 144 10.23 -7.42 -15.63
CA PHE A 144 10.96 -8.54 -16.25
C PHE A 144 11.56 -9.46 -15.19
N ASP A 145 12.18 -8.92 -14.15
CA ASP A 145 12.74 -9.71 -13.04
C ASP A 145 11.68 -10.53 -12.30
N PHE A 146 10.44 -10.01 -12.22
CA PHE A 146 9.35 -10.68 -11.52
C PHE A 146 8.61 -11.71 -12.38
N TYR A 147 8.41 -11.42 -13.67
CA TYR A 147 7.58 -12.26 -14.57
C TYR A 147 8.38 -13.17 -15.50
N MET A 148 9.70 -13.07 -15.56
CA MET A 148 10.56 -13.81 -16.47
C MET A 148 11.65 -14.57 -15.74
N GLU A 149 12.08 -15.69 -16.34
CA GLU A 149 13.21 -16.48 -15.85
C GLU A 149 14.48 -16.11 -16.61
N THR A 150 15.54 -15.75 -15.86
CA THR A 150 16.84 -15.47 -16.44
C THR A 150 17.55 -16.76 -16.78
N ARG A 151 18.01 -16.88 -18.03
CA ARG A 151 18.77 -18.03 -18.53
C ARG A 151 20.11 -17.59 -19.12
N ASN A 152 21.16 -18.30 -18.75
CA ASN A 152 22.44 -18.19 -19.41
C ASN A 152 22.54 -19.24 -20.54
N VAL A 153 22.87 -18.81 -21.75
CA VAL A 153 23.10 -19.68 -22.90
C VAL A 153 24.52 -19.44 -23.41
N CYS A 154 25.38 -20.47 -23.27
CA CYS A 154 26.73 -20.46 -23.81
C CYS A 154 26.81 -21.36 -25.02
N ILE A 155 27.22 -20.82 -26.18
CA ILE A 155 27.39 -21.57 -27.44
C ILE A 155 28.82 -21.40 -27.87
N ALA A 156 29.56 -22.49 -27.95
CA ALA A 156 30.88 -22.48 -28.60
C ALA A 156 30.71 -22.38 -30.14
N LEU A 157 31.37 -21.42 -30.77
CA LEU A 157 31.34 -21.25 -32.23
C LEU A 157 32.33 -22.15 -32.92
N ASP A 158 33.36 -22.60 -32.19
CA ASP A 158 34.41 -23.50 -32.66
C ASP A 158 34.73 -24.55 -31.60
N ALA A 159 35.71 -25.42 -31.87
CA ALA A 159 36.17 -26.42 -30.91
C ALA A 159 36.62 -25.82 -29.59
N HIS A 160 35.94 -26.15 -28.51
CA HIS A 160 36.20 -25.66 -27.18
C HIS A 160 36.79 -26.75 -26.30
N SER A 161 37.93 -26.44 -25.68
CA SER A 161 38.59 -27.34 -24.73
C SER A 161 37.85 -27.27 -23.39
N ILE A 162 37.25 -28.41 -22.97
CA ILE A 162 36.60 -28.55 -21.68
C ILE A 162 37.66 -28.73 -20.58
N PRO A 163 37.77 -27.82 -19.60
CA PRO A 163 38.70 -27.98 -18.48
C PRO A 163 38.38 -29.23 -17.66
N LYS A 164 39.36 -30.08 -17.42
CA LYS A 164 39.20 -31.21 -16.51
C LYS A 164 39.32 -30.73 -15.07
N ILE A 165 38.23 -30.88 -14.30
CA ILE A 165 38.20 -30.52 -12.88
C ILE A 165 39.19 -31.45 -12.12
N GLY A 166 40.05 -30.86 -11.26
CA GLY A 166 41.00 -31.59 -10.41
C GLY A 166 42.36 -31.90 -11.04
N THR A 167 42.65 -31.51 -12.28
CA THR A 167 43.97 -31.58 -12.84
C THR A 167 44.77 -30.30 -12.59
N GLN A 168 45.93 -30.41 -11.93
CA GLN A 168 46.87 -29.29 -11.86
C GLN A 168 47.39 -28.98 -13.28
N SER A 169 47.33 -27.73 -13.67
CA SER A 169 47.99 -27.23 -14.90
C SER A 169 49.50 -27.35 -14.71
N THR A 170 50.10 -28.40 -15.28
CA THR A 170 51.55 -28.45 -15.46
C THR A 170 51.91 -27.38 -16.49
N LYS A 171 52.33 -26.20 -16.01
CA LYS A 171 53.02 -25.24 -16.87
C LYS A 171 54.28 -25.89 -17.44
N LYS A 172 54.35 -26.07 -18.74
CA LYS A 172 55.61 -26.21 -19.48
C LYS A 172 56.11 -24.80 -19.86
#